data_ae5e5cade72442aae38f8b9947d3f342
#
_entry.id   ae5e5cade72442aae38f8b9947d3f342
#
_cell.length_a   1.000
_cell.length_b   1.000
_cell.length_c   1.000
_cell.angle_alpha   90.00
_cell.angle_beta   90.00
_cell.angle_gamma   90.00
#
_symmetry.space_group_name_H-M   'P 1'
#
loop_
_entity.id
_entity.type
_entity.pdbx_description
1 polymer ?
#
loop_
_entity_poly.entity_id
_entity_poly.type
_entity_poly.pdbx_seq_one_letter_code
_entity_poly.pdbx_strand_id
1 'polypeptide(L)'
;LLTGCLAAPVRNDSAVQNSIAMAGIGAPRLPGSGEAYLDDVWFAETLTLNRAVQAALLNNPQVRAELSRLDIAQAELIQAGLISNPMLDFMLLRPNGGGRFELDYALMQSLFDLFARTSRIEVASTAQARVQAEVMMQLVRIAQDTEAAYYEAMATKDALRLQREQLALEENTLSLLKRQAQQGVLSSSPVLTQQATVSMQAHALRTAEAEQTQALSALAQLLGLSSIHRLVLPDHLA
;
A
#
# COMPACT_ATOMS: atom_id res chain seq x y z
N LEU A 1 -10.38 30.92 -31.68
CA LEU A 1 -9.46 30.12 -30.91
C LEU A 1 -9.38 30.66 -29.47
N LEU A 2 -10.30 30.24 -28.59
CA LEU A 2 -10.25 30.49 -27.17
C LEU A 2 -9.72 29.19 -26.51
N THR A 3 -8.41 29.05 -26.47
CA THR A 3 -7.75 28.06 -25.62
C THR A 3 -7.79 28.57 -24.20
N GLY A 4 -8.88 28.30 -23.49
CA GLY A 4 -8.90 28.36 -22.03
C GLY A 4 -8.04 27.23 -21.51
N CYS A 5 -6.76 27.48 -21.23
CA CYS A 5 -5.96 26.62 -20.37
C CYS A 5 -6.61 26.63 -19.00
N LEU A 6 -7.51 25.69 -18.73
CA LEU A 6 -7.86 25.31 -17.36
C LEU A 6 -6.58 24.77 -16.75
N ALA A 7 -5.96 25.55 -15.85
CA ALA A 7 -4.88 25.06 -15.02
C ALA A 7 -5.36 23.77 -14.36
N ALA A 8 -4.60 22.68 -14.53
CA ALA A 8 -4.90 21.44 -13.86
C ALA A 8 -5.02 21.72 -12.35
N PRO A 9 -6.08 21.23 -11.69
CA PRO A 9 -6.26 21.48 -10.27
C PRO A 9 -5.05 20.94 -9.50
N VAL A 10 -4.43 21.82 -8.73
CA VAL A 10 -3.36 21.44 -7.82
C VAL A 10 -3.97 20.51 -6.77
N ARG A 11 -3.45 19.29 -6.70
CA ARG A 11 -3.85 18.30 -5.70
C ARG A 11 -3.70 18.90 -4.30
N ASN A 12 -4.76 18.85 -3.51
CA ASN A 12 -4.74 19.37 -2.15
C ASN A 12 -4.18 18.31 -1.19
N ASP A 13 -2.90 17.96 -1.37
CA ASP A 13 -2.20 16.97 -0.55
C ASP A 13 -2.09 17.38 0.92
N SER A 14 -2.24 18.68 1.23
CA SER A 14 -2.11 19.20 2.59
C SER A 14 -3.18 18.68 3.56
N ALA A 15 -4.41 18.47 3.09
CA ALA A 15 -5.49 17.93 3.94
C ALA A 15 -5.22 16.46 4.29
N VAL A 16 -4.75 15.66 3.34
CA VAL A 16 -4.40 14.25 3.55
C VAL A 16 -3.17 14.13 4.43
N GLN A 17 -2.12 14.95 4.19
CA GLN A 17 -0.92 15.00 5.01
C GLN A 17 -1.21 15.40 6.46
N ASN A 18 -2.06 16.41 6.68
CA ASN A 18 -2.45 16.83 8.01
C ASN A 18 -3.22 15.73 8.76
N SER A 19 -4.06 14.99 8.06
CA SER A 19 -4.85 13.91 8.67
C SER A 19 -3.96 12.71 9.03
N ILE A 20 -2.96 12.38 8.23
CA ILE A 20 -1.95 11.34 8.53
C ILE A 20 -1.12 11.78 9.75
N ALA A 21 -0.73 13.06 9.82
CA ALA A 21 -0.01 13.61 10.96
C ALA A 21 -0.83 13.56 12.26
N MET A 22 -2.15 13.86 12.18
CA MET A 22 -3.06 13.75 13.33
C MET A 22 -3.27 12.31 13.80
N ALA A 23 -3.14 11.33 12.92
CA ALA A 23 -3.19 9.90 13.27
C ALA A 23 -1.92 9.42 14.01
N GLY A 24 -0.96 10.31 14.31
CA GLY A 24 0.28 9.95 15.01
C GLY A 24 1.28 9.16 14.14
N ILE A 25 0.95 8.95 12.90
CA ILE A 25 1.83 8.33 11.92
C ILE A 25 2.78 9.44 11.48
N GLY A 26 4.09 9.33 11.80
CA GLY A 26 5.10 10.32 11.41
C GLY A 26 4.93 10.65 9.93
N ALA A 27 4.49 11.88 9.63
CA ALA A 27 3.94 12.26 8.33
C ALA A 27 4.99 12.19 7.23
N PRO A 28 5.08 11.09 6.44
CA PRO A 28 5.86 11.12 5.23
C PRO A 28 5.14 12.02 4.22
N ARG A 29 5.89 12.77 3.45
CA ARG A 29 5.33 13.41 2.25
C ARG A 29 4.78 12.31 1.36
N LEU A 30 3.47 12.31 1.13
CA LEU A 30 2.87 11.36 0.18
C LEU A 30 3.46 11.59 -1.22
N PRO A 31 3.77 10.51 -1.96
CA PRO A 31 4.32 10.63 -3.30
C PRO A 31 3.32 11.36 -4.20
N GLY A 32 3.79 12.35 -4.95
CA GLY A 32 3.04 12.92 -6.06
C GLY A 32 2.81 11.86 -7.15
N SER A 33 1.83 12.08 -8.03
CA SER A 33 1.64 11.25 -9.22
C SER A 33 2.88 11.35 -10.12
N GLY A 34 3.83 10.43 -9.99
CA GLY A 34 5.07 10.41 -10.77
C GLY A 34 6.36 10.37 -9.95
N GLU A 35 6.30 10.44 -8.61
CA GLU A 35 7.49 10.25 -7.78
C GLU A 35 7.93 8.78 -7.76
N ALA A 36 9.25 8.59 -7.82
CA ALA A 36 9.89 7.28 -7.85
C ALA A 36 9.57 6.46 -6.59
N TYR A 37 9.56 5.14 -6.76
CA TYR A 37 9.58 4.20 -5.64
C TYR A 37 10.80 4.46 -4.75
N LEU A 38 10.69 4.14 -3.45
CA LEU A 38 11.84 4.09 -2.58
C LEU A 38 12.88 3.16 -3.21
N ASP A 39 14.12 3.65 -3.32
CA ASP A 39 15.20 2.90 -3.92
C ASP A 39 15.76 1.82 -2.97
N ASP A 40 16.60 0.95 -3.51
CA ASP A 40 17.19 -0.16 -2.77
C ASP A 40 18.07 0.31 -1.60
N VAL A 41 18.64 1.51 -1.69
CA VAL A 41 19.49 2.10 -0.66
C VAL A 41 18.68 2.38 0.61
N TRP A 42 17.43 2.78 0.46
CA TRP A 42 16.55 3.06 1.59
C TRP A 42 16.28 1.80 2.44
N PHE A 43 16.17 0.62 1.80
CA PHE A 43 15.92 -0.66 2.48
C PHE A 43 17.21 -1.37 2.96
N ALA A 44 18.40 -0.85 2.61
CA ALA A 44 19.67 -1.40 3.09
C ALA A 44 19.94 -1.14 4.58
N GLU A 45 19.28 -0.13 5.15
CA GLU A 45 19.35 0.14 6.58
C GLU A 45 18.35 -0.70 7.37
N THR A 46 18.63 -0.89 8.67
CA THR A 46 17.74 -1.60 9.58
C THR A 46 16.33 -1.03 9.56
N LEU A 47 15.35 -1.89 9.30
CA LEU A 47 13.95 -1.52 9.19
C LEU A 47 13.34 -1.38 10.59
N THR A 48 13.16 -0.14 11.05
CA THR A 48 12.38 0.16 12.27
C THR A 48 10.89 0.21 11.94
N LEU A 49 10.02 0.12 12.97
CA LEU A 49 8.57 0.21 12.80
C LEU A 49 8.16 1.48 12.04
N ASN A 50 8.68 2.65 12.46
CA ASN A 50 8.37 3.91 11.79
C ASN A 50 8.78 3.92 10.32
N ARG A 51 9.94 3.36 9.99
CA ARG A 51 10.40 3.22 8.61
C ARG A 51 9.53 2.26 7.82
N ALA A 52 9.08 1.16 8.43
CA ALA A 52 8.17 0.21 7.78
C ALA A 52 6.85 0.89 7.39
N VAL A 53 6.23 1.61 8.33
CA VAL A 53 4.98 2.36 8.06
C VAL A 53 5.19 3.45 7.01
N GLN A 54 6.29 4.20 7.07
CA GLN A 54 6.63 5.20 6.05
C GLN A 54 6.81 4.56 4.67
N ALA A 55 7.53 3.43 4.60
CA ALA A 55 7.73 2.71 3.34
C ALA A 55 6.39 2.21 2.77
N ALA A 56 5.51 1.65 3.60
CA ALA A 56 4.19 1.21 3.17
C ALA A 56 3.38 2.37 2.57
N LEU A 57 3.31 3.52 3.25
CA LEU A 57 2.57 4.68 2.76
C LEU A 57 3.16 5.31 1.49
N LEU A 58 4.47 5.21 1.27
CA LEU A 58 5.14 5.77 0.10
C LEU A 58 5.18 4.81 -1.10
N ASN A 59 5.35 3.52 -0.85
CA ASN A 59 5.69 2.55 -1.89
C ASN A 59 4.57 1.55 -2.20
N ASN A 60 3.57 1.39 -1.32
CA ASN A 60 2.49 0.43 -1.53
C ASN A 60 1.61 0.84 -2.73
N PRO A 61 1.42 -0.05 -3.73
CA PRO A 61 0.55 0.23 -4.87
C PRO A 61 -0.90 0.52 -4.50
N GLN A 62 -1.41 -0.07 -3.41
CA GLN A 62 -2.77 0.16 -2.94
C GLN A 62 -2.95 1.61 -2.45
N VAL A 63 -1.95 2.18 -1.76
CA VAL A 63 -1.97 3.59 -1.36
C VAL A 63 -2.11 4.50 -2.57
N ARG A 64 -1.37 4.22 -3.65
CA ARG A 64 -1.49 5.00 -4.90
C ARG A 64 -2.85 4.87 -5.55
N ALA A 65 -3.42 3.68 -5.56
CA ALA A 65 -4.77 3.47 -6.08
C ALA A 65 -5.80 4.29 -5.28
N GLU A 66 -5.70 4.31 -3.95
CA GLU A 66 -6.58 5.12 -3.11
C GLU A 66 -6.39 6.62 -3.34
N LEU A 67 -5.17 7.10 -3.49
CA LEU A 67 -4.89 8.50 -3.82
C LEU A 67 -5.45 8.89 -5.19
N SER A 68 -5.41 7.98 -6.17
CA SER A 68 -6.02 8.22 -7.49
C SER A 68 -7.54 8.34 -7.42
N ARG A 69 -8.22 7.65 -6.49
CA ARG A 69 -9.65 7.83 -6.23
C ARG A 69 -9.97 9.25 -5.75
N LEU A 70 -9.09 9.83 -4.93
CA LEU A 70 -9.23 11.21 -4.47
C LEU A 70 -9.08 12.19 -5.65
N ASP A 71 -8.14 11.96 -6.56
CA ASP A 71 -7.94 12.77 -7.75
C ASP A 71 -9.20 12.72 -8.67
N ILE A 72 -9.82 11.53 -8.82
CA ILE A 72 -11.06 11.36 -9.57
C ILE A 72 -12.20 12.17 -8.93
N ALA A 73 -12.40 12.04 -7.61
CA ALA A 73 -13.45 12.78 -6.91
C ALA A 73 -13.27 14.31 -7.02
N GLN A 74 -12.03 14.78 -7.02
CA GLN A 74 -11.73 16.19 -7.25
C GLN A 74 -12.04 16.61 -8.68
N ALA A 75 -11.74 15.79 -9.67
CA ALA A 75 -12.08 16.06 -11.07
C ALA A 75 -13.61 16.11 -11.27
N GLU A 76 -14.37 15.23 -10.62
CA GLU A 76 -15.82 15.22 -10.63
C GLU A 76 -16.41 16.50 -10.02
N LEU A 77 -15.83 16.99 -8.91
CA LEU A 77 -16.25 18.29 -8.34
C LEU A 77 -16.02 19.44 -9.31
N ILE A 78 -14.88 19.49 -9.99
CA ILE A 78 -14.59 20.50 -11.00
C ILE A 78 -15.58 20.39 -12.14
N GLN A 79 -15.83 19.18 -12.63
CA GLN A 79 -16.78 18.92 -13.71
C GLN A 79 -18.21 19.34 -13.35
N ALA A 80 -18.64 19.11 -12.11
CA ALA A 80 -19.94 19.56 -11.61
C ALA A 80 -20.12 21.10 -11.65
N GLY A 81 -19.01 21.83 -11.54
CA GLY A 81 -18.97 23.29 -11.64
C GLY A 81 -18.92 23.82 -13.07
N LEU A 82 -18.72 22.97 -14.07
CA LEU A 82 -18.71 23.42 -15.47
C LEU A 82 -20.11 23.64 -15.98
N ILE A 83 -20.23 24.61 -16.89
CA ILE A 83 -21.43 24.87 -17.68
C ILE A 83 -21.27 24.12 -18.99
N SER A 84 -22.36 23.49 -19.48
CA SER A 84 -22.33 22.83 -20.79
C SER A 84 -21.95 23.82 -21.88
N ASN A 85 -21.11 23.37 -22.81
CA ASN A 85 -20.68 24.21 -23.93
C ASN A 85 -21.89 24.60 -24.79
N PRO A 86 -21.98 25.87 -25.26
CA PRO A 86 -22.98 26.27 -26.26
C PRO A 86 -22.78 25.48 -27.54
N MET A 87 -23.86 24.94 -28.08
CA MET A 87 -23.85 24.31 -29.40
C MET A 87 -24.14 25.36 -30.45
N LEU A 88 -23.30 25.45 -31.45
CA LEU A 88 -23.46 26.33 -32.59
C LEU A 88 -23.57 25.49 -33.86
N ASP A 89 -24.77 25.44 -34.43
CA ASP A 89 -25.05 24.71 -35.66
C ASP A 89 -25.04 25.68 -36.85
N PHE A 90 -24.38 25.23 -37.93
CA PHE A 90 -24.40 25.92 -39.22
C PHE A 90 -24.84 24.94 -40.31
N MET A 91 -25.88 25.33 -41.04
CA MET A 91 -26.35 24.56 -42.18
C MET A 91 -26.40 25.45 -43.41
N LEU A 92 -25.72 25.04 -44.46
CA LEU A 92 -25.76 25.67 -45.75
C LEU A 92 -26.61 24.83 -46.74
N LEU A 93 -27.79 25.32 -47.08
CA LEU A 93 -28.69 24.65 -47.99
C LEU A 93 -28.54 25.24 -49.41
N ARG A 94 -28.41 24.33 -50.41
CA ARG A 94 -28.48 24.70 -51.81
C ARG A 94 -29.69 24.08 -52.46
N PRO A 95 -30.65 24.88 -52.98
CA PRO A 95 -31.83 24.34 -53.63
C PRO A 95 -31.43 23.61 -54.94
N ASN A 96 -32.01 22.43 -55.22
CA ASN A 96 -31.73 21.61 -56.41
C ASN A 96 -32.22 22.21 -57.72
N GLY A 97 -32.88 23.36 -57.71
CA GLY A 97 -33.43 24.03 -58.91
C GLY A 97 -32.79 25.37 -59.28
N GLY A 98 -31.63 25.68 -58.69
CA GLY A 98 -31.00 27.01 -58.84
C GLY A 98 -31.69 28.06 -57.98
N GLY A 99 -30.95 28.76 -57.14
CA GLY A 99 -31.44 29.76 -56.23
C GLY A 99 -30.31 30.29 -55.37
N ARG A 100 -30.61 31.22 -54.46
CA ARG A 100 -29.67 31.71 -53.46
C ARG A 100 -29.38 30.64 -52.43
N PHE A 101 -28.13 30.57 -51.97
CA PHE A 101 -27.77 29.76 -50.81
C PHE A 101 -28.55 30.28 -49.59
N GLU A 102 -29.09 29.34 -48.83
CA GLU A 102 -29.73 29.60 -47.53
C GLU A 102 -28.73 29.18 -46.46
N LEU A 103 -28.37 30.11 -45.59
CA LEU A 103 -27.51 29.86 -44.41
C LEU A 103 -28.41 29.86 -43.18
N ASP A 104 -28.53 28.70 -42.57
CA ASP A 104 -29.20 28.54 -41.29
C ASP A 104 -28.13 28.45 -40.18
N TYR A 105 -28.37 29.13 -39.09
CA TYR A 105 -27.52 29.08 -37.91
C TYR A 105 -28.38 29.06 -36.67
N ALA A 106 -27.99 28.17 -35.72
CA ALA A 106 -28.65 28.06 -34.42
C ALA A 106 -27.60 28.02 -33.30
N LEU A 107 -27.84 28.82 -32.26
CA LEU A 107 -27.07 28.79 -31.01
C LEU A 107 -27.97 28.25 -29.91
N MET A 108 -27.59 27.11 -29.35
CA MET A 108 -28.31 26.48 -28.25
C MET A 108 -27.46 26.45 -26.98
N GLN A 109 -28.03 26.95 -25.88
CA GLN A 109 -27.43 26.93 -24.54
C GLN A 109 -28.49 26.51 -23.53
N SER A 110 -28.12 25.53 -22.65
CA SER A 110 -29.02 25.12 -21.57
C SER A 110 -29.00 26.12 -20.41
N LEU A 111 -30.08 26.88 -20.27
CA LEU A 111 -30.27 27.78 -19.13
C LEU A 111 -30.51 27.00 -17.81
N PHE A 112 -31.07 25.80 -17.90
CA PHE A 112 -31.32 24.96 -16.74
C PHE A 112 -29.99 24.58 -16.03
N ASP A 113 -28.94 24.40 -16.80
CA ASP A 113 -27.59 24.08 -16.25
C ASP A 113 -27.04 25.18 -15.34
N LEU A 114 -27.41 26.45 -15.60
CA LEU A 114 -27.01 27.57 -14.76
C LEU A 114 -27.68 27.52 -13.39
N PHE A 115 -28.98 27.20 -13.35
CA PHE A 115 -29.75 27.10 -12.10
C PHE A 115 -29.35 25.83 -11.29
N ALA A 116 -29.14 24.70 -11.96
CA ALA A 116 -28.78 23.46 -11.33
C ALA A 116 -27.30 23.40 -10.86
N ARG A 117 -26.45 24.32 -11.33
CA ARG A 117 -25.00 24.33 -11.06
C ARG A 117 -24.67 24.31 -9.57
N THR A 118 -25.33 25.17 -8.78
CA THR A 118 -25.07 25.28 -7.33
C THR A 118 -25.34 23.95 -6.62
N SER A 119 -26.49 23.34 -6.90
CA SER A 119 -26.86 22.04 -6.30
C SER A 119 -25.93 20.92 -6.77
N ARG A 120 -25.47 20.91 -8.03
CA ARG A 120 -24.49 19.94 -8.52
C ARG A 120 -23.15 20.06 -7.80
N ILE A 121 -22.66 21.30 -7.58
CA ILE A 121 -21.41 21.53 -6.82
C ILE A 121 -21.57 21.07 -5.39
N GLU A 122 -22.69 21.34 -4.73
CA GLU A 122 -22.94 20.93 -3.35
C GLU A 122 -22.94 19.39 -3.20
N VAL A 123 -23.64 18.69 -4.09
CA VAL A 123 -23.64 17.23 -4.13
C VAL A 123 -22.24 16.67 -4.38
N ALA A 124 -21.53 17.21 -5.37
CA ALA A 124 -20.18 16.76 -5.69
C ALA A 124 -19.17 17.05 -4.57
N SER A 125 -19.29 18.19 -3.87
CA SER A 125 -18.43 18.53 -2.73
C SER A 125 -18.66 17.57 -1.56
N THR A 126 -19.91 17.20 -1.31
CA THR A 126 -20.24 16.21 -0.28
C THR A 126 -19.69 14.82 -0.65
N ALA A 127 -19.82 14.43 -1.92
CA ALA A 127 -19.26 13.18 -2.44
C ALA A 127 -17.72 13.17 -2.32
N GLN A 128 -17.04 14.26 -2.65
CA GLN A 128 -15.58 14.40 -2.48
C GLN A 128 -15.18 14.27 -1.01
N ALA A 129 -15.87 14.94 -0.09
CA ALA A 129 -15.58 14.84 1.34
C ALA A 129 -15.74 13.41 1.86
N ARG A 130 -16.74 12.67 1.37
CA ARG A 130 -16.93 11.27 1.68
C ARG A 130 -15.76 10.41 1.18
N VAL A 131 -15.36 10.56 -0.10
CA VAL A 131 -14.21 9.83 -0.66
C VAL A 131 -12.94 10.15 0.10
N GLN A 132 -12.73 11.41 0.50
CA GLN A 132 -11.59 11.81 1.33
C GLN A 132 -11.56 11.07 2.66
N ALA A 133 -12.69 10.95 3.35
CA ALA A 133 -12.79 10.21 4.61
C ALA A 133 -12.54 8.70 4.39
N GLU A 134 -13.07 8.10 3.33
CA GLU A 134 -12.85 6.70 2.97
C GLU A 134 -11.37 6.43 2.69
N VAL A 135 -10.70 7.27 1.90
CA VAL A 135 -9.27 7.15 1.60
C VAL A 135 -8.45 7.24 2.88
N MET A 136 -8.77 8.20 3.77
CA MET A 136 -8.09 8.33 5.06
C MET A 136 -8.20 7.06 5.91
N MET A 137 -9.39 6.46 6.00
CA MET A 137 -9.59 5.21 6.73
C MET A 137 -8.73 4.07 6.14
N GLN A 138 -8.62 3.99 4.82
CA GLN A 138 -7.78 2.98 4.16
C GLN A 138 -6.28 3.19 4.43
N LEU A 139 -5.81 4.44 4.41
CA LEU A 139 -4.41 4.73 4.76
C LEU A 139 -4.07 4.36 6.19
N VAL A 140 -4.96 4.67 7.14
CA VAL A 140 -4.80 4.25 8.55
C VAL A 140 -4.78 2.74 8.67
N ARG A 141 -5.66 2.05 7.95
CA ARG A 141 -5.70 0.58 7.94
C ARG A 141 -4.41 -0.02 7.40
N ILE A 142 -3.89 0.47 6.28
CA ILE A 142 -2.61 0.01 5.72
C ILE A 142 -1.48 0.21 6.73
N ALA A 143 -1.45 1.34 7.45
CA ALA A 143 -0.47 1.59 8.49
C ALA A 143 -0.57 0.56 9.63
N GLN A 144 -1.78 0.27 10.12
CA GLN A 144 -2.03 -0.72 11.17
C GLN A 144 -1.69 -2.15 10.72
N ASP A 145 -2.08 -2.52 9.48
CA ASP A 145 -1.73 -3.83 8.92
C ASP A 145 -0.21 -3.98 8.78
N THR A 146 0.50 -2.90 8.42
CA THR A 146 1.96 -2.88 8.35
C THR A 146 2.60 -3.02 9.73
N GLU A 147 2.06 -2.35 10.74
CA GLU A 147 2.50 -2.47 12.13
C GLU A 147 2.34 -3.92 12.63
N ALA A 148 1.17 -4.52 12.41
CA ALA A 148 0.89 -5.91 12.78
C ALA A 148 1.86 -6.89 12.08
N ALA A 149 2.05 -6.72 10.76
CA ALA A 149 2.97 -7.56 9.99
C ALA A 149 4.44 -7.38 10.41
N TYR A 150 4.84 -6.17 10.82
CA TYR A 150 6.17 -5.90 11.36
C TYR A 150 6.41 -6.66 12.67
N TYR A 151 5.48 -6.58 13.62
CA TYR A 151 5.59 -7.31 14.89
C TYR A 151 5.55 -8.83 14.69
N GLU A 152 4.75 -9.32 13.77
CA GLU A 152 4.72 -10.74 13.41
C GLU A 152 6.07 -11.21 12.83
N ALA A 153 6.67 -10.40 11.93
CA ALA A 153 7.98 -10.70 11.38
C ALA A 153 9.09 -10.69 12.46
N MET A 154 8.99 -9.82 13.45
CA MET A 154 9.91 -9.79 14.60
C MET A 154 9.71 -10.99 15.53
N ALA A 155 8.46 -11.33 15.86
CA ALA A 155 8.13 -12.47 16.71
C ALA A 155 8.59 -13.80 16.11
N THR A 156 8.34 -14.01 14.81
CA THR A 156 8.79 -15.20 14.10
C THR A 156 10.32 -15.26 13.96
N LYS A 157 11.01 -14.11 13.84
CA LYS A 157 12.49 -14.03 13.88
C LYS A 157 13.02 -14.53 15.24
N ASP A 158 12.44 -14.06 16.33
CA ASP A 158 12.84 -14.49 17.67
C ASP A 158 12.51 -15.95 17.94
N ALA A 159 11.34 -16.44 17.52
CA ALA A 159 10.96 -17.85 17.61
C ALA A 159 11.96 -18.74 16.84
N LEU A 160 12.34 -18.34 15.63
CA LEU A 160 13.32 -19.06 14.83
C LEU A 160 14.69 -19.12 15.51
N ARG A 161 15.13 -18.02 16.13
CA ARG A 161 16.38 -18.00 16.91
C ARG A 161 16.34 -18.99 18.07
N LEU A 162 15.25 -19.00 18.84
CA LEU A 162 15.05 -19.92 19.96
C LEU A 162 15.04 -21.39 19.50
N GLN A 163 14.38 -21.68 18.37
CA GLN A 163 14.36 -23.04 17.81
C GLN A 163 15.77 -23.52 17.38
N ARG A 164 16.60 -22.63 16.84
CA ARG A 164 17.97 -22.94 16.50
C ARG A 164 18.84 -23.26 17.74
N GLU A 165 18.70 -22.43 18.79
CA GLU A 165 19.40 -22.62 20.07
C GLU A 165 18.97 -23.95 20.74
N GLN A 166 17.66 -24.26 20.72
CA GLN A 166 17.14 -25.50 21.26
C GLN A 166 17.64 -26.72 20.50
N LEU A 167 17.64 -26.71 19.16
CA LEU A 167 18.18 -27.79 18.37
C LEU A 167 19.65 -28.01 18.67
N ALA A 168 20.45 -26.95 18.77
CA ALA A 168 21.89 -27.06 19.12
C ALA A 168 22.10 -27.69 20.50
N LEU A 169 21.24 -27.37 21.48
CA LEU A 169 21.28 -27.98 22.82
C LEU A 169 20.95 -29.47 22.77
N GLU A 170 19.92 -29.88 22.04
CA GLU A 170 19.54 -31.29 21.88
C GLU A 170 20.61 -32.10 21.13
N GLU A 171 21.25 -31.53 20.12
CA GLU A 171 22.37 -32.15 19.41
C GLU A 171 23.58 -32.34 20.31
N ASN A 172 23.92 -31.36 21.16
CA ASN A 172 24.97 -31.45 22.14
C ASN A 172 24.69 -32.58 23.16
N THR A 173 23.45 -32.67 23.64
CA THR A 173 22.99 -33.72 24.55
C THR A 173 23.11 -35.09 23.87
N LEU A 174 22.68 -35.22 22.62
CA LEU A 174 22.82 -36.47 21.86
C LEU A 174 24.30 -36.89 21.73
N SER A 175 25.18 -35.90 21.46
CA SER A 175 26.61 -36.16 21.32
C SER A 175 27.23 -36.71 22.63
N LEU A 176 26.80 -36.18 23.77
CA LEU A 176 27.21 -36.62 25.09
C LEU A 176 26.73 -38.05 25.38
N LEU A 177 25.46 -38.35 25.16
CA LEU A 177 24.89 -39.69 25.36
C LEU A 177 25.52 -40.72 24.46
N LYS A 178 25.84 -40.40 23.21
CA LYS A 178 26.56 -41.28 22.30
C LYS A 178 27.97 -41.64 22.84
N ARG A 179 28.71 -40.67 23.36
CA ARG A 179 30.02 -40.90 23.99
C ARG A 179 29.93 -41.80 25.19
N GLN A 180 28.96 -41.59 26.09
CA GLN A 180 28.74 -42.43 27.28
C GLN A 180 28.33 -43.86 26.91
N ALA A 181 27.51 -44.04 25.90
CA ALA A 181 27.14 -45.36 25.40
C ALA A 181 28.32 -46.10 24.79
N GLN A 182 29.21 -45.40 24.04
CA GLN A 182 30.45 -46.01 23.50
C GLN A 182 31.43 -46.44 24.59
N GLN A 183 31.43 -45.76 25.73
CA GLN A 183 32.24 -46.12 26.90
C GLN A 183 31.63 -47.25 27.75
N GLY A 184 30.45 -47.73 27.37
CA GLY A 184 29.74 -48.79 28.11
C GLY A 184 29.07 -48.32 29.39
N VAL A 185 29.02 -46.98 29.62
CA VAL A 185 28.38 -46.37 30.83
C VAL A 185 26.88 -46.36 30.70
N LEU A 186 26.33 -46.27 29.46
CA LEU A 186 24.92 -46.12 29.19
C LEU A 186 24.45 -47.16 28.17
N SER A 187 23.17 -47.59 28.28
CA SER A 187 22.52 -48.45 27.26
C SER A 187 22.20 -47.64 26.00
N SER A 188 21.88 -48.31 24.90
CA SER A 188 21.51 -47.66 23.63
C SER A 188 20.14 -46.97 23.64
N SER A 189 19.24 -47.34 24.55
CA SER A 189 17.88 -46.83 24.57
C SER A 189 17.79 -45.31 24.77
N PRO A 190 18.48 -44.65 25.73
CA PRO A 190 18.46 -43.18 25.83
C PRO A 190 19.03 -42.49 24.59
N VAL A 191 20.00 -43.07 23.90
CA VAL A 191 20.57 -42.53 22.66
C VAL A 191 19.50 -42.48 21.56
N LEU A 192 18.73 -43.59 21.40
CA LEU A 192 17.66 -43.67 20.41
C LEU A 192 16.52 -42.65 20.71
N THR A 193 16.13 -42.55 21.99
CA THR A 193 15.14 -41.56 22.43
C THR A 193 15.60 -40.15 22.12
N GLN A 194 16.82 -39.77 22.45
CA GLN A 194 17.38 -38.48 22.18
C GLN A 194 17.51 -38.20 20.67
N GLN A 195 17.82 -39.20 19.87
CA GLN A 195 17.87 -39.07 18.42
C GLN A 195 16.49 -38.76 17.82
N ALA A 196 15.41 -39.37 18.36
CA ALA A 196 14.05 -39.04 17.99
C ALA A 196 13.72 -37.59 18.37
N THR A 197 14.12 -37.13 19.56
CA THR A 197 13.93 -35.72 20.00
C THR A 197 14.64 -34.75 19.09
N VAL A 198 15.90 -34.99 18.71
CA VAL A 198 16.64 -34.15 17.74
C VAL A 198 15.91 -34.11 16.39
N SER A 199 15.40 -35.24 15.91
CA SER A 199 14.65 -35.30 14.65
C SER A 199 13.35 -34.46 14.70
N MET A 200 12.61 -34.52 15.82
CA MET A 200 11.42 -33.70 16.03
C MET A 200 11.79 -32.21 16.09
N GLN A 201 12.85 -31.86 16.80
CA GLN A 201 13.31 -30.49 16.92
C GLN A 201 13.80 -29.91 15.57
N ALA A 202 14.48 -30.72 14.77
CA ALA A 202 14.85 -30.33 13.41
C ALA A 202 13.66 -30.13 12.49
N HIS A 203 12.55 -30.83 12.73
CA HIS A 203 11.29 -30.57 12.02
C HIS A 203 10.66 -29.25 12.48
N ALA A 204 10.61 -29.01 13.80
CA ALA A 204 10.10 -27.74 14.36
C ALA A 204 10.90 -26.53 13.83
N LEU A 205 12.22 -26.65 13.71
CA LEU A 205 13.05 -25.60 13.12
C LEU A 205 12.64 -25.29 11.66
N ARG A 206 12.41 -26.30 10.83
CA ARG A 206 11.96 -26.08 9.44
C ARG A 206 10.59 -25.41 9.37
N THR A 207 9.68 -25.73 10.29
CA THR A 207 8.39 -25.07 10.39
C THR A 207 8.58 -23.59 10.74
N ALA A 208 9.41 -23.28 11.74
CA ALA A 208 9.72 -21.90 12.12
C ALA A 208 10.40 -21.10 10.99
N GLU A 209 11.26 -21.73 10.19
CA GLU A 209 11.86 -21.11 8.99
C GLU A 209 10.80 -20.78 7.92
N ALA A 210 9.81 -21.65 7.72
CA ALA A 210 8.72 -21.40 6.80
C ALA A 210 7.80 -20.24 7.31
N GLU A 211 7.49 -20.23 8.61
CA GLU A 211 6.70 -19.18 9.25
C GLU A 211 7.40 -17.81 9.14
N GLN A 212 8.70 -17.76 9.41
CA GLN A 212 9.50 -16.55 9.24
C GLN A 212 9.48 -16.04 7.78
N THR A 213 9.63 -16.95 6.83
CA THR A 213 9.59 -16.60 5.39
C THR A 213 8.21 -16.06 5.00
N GLN A 214 7.13 -16.65 5.52
CA GLN A 214 5.77 -16.21 5.30
C GLN A 214 5.54 -14.81 5.89
N ALA A 215 5.94 -14.57 7.13
CA ALA A 215 5.79 -13.27 7.80
C ALA A 215 6.57 -12.17 7.07
N LEU A 216 7.82 -12.44 6.66
CA LEU A 216 8.61 -11.51 5.86
C LEU A 216 7.98 -11.23 4.49
N SER A 217 7.37 -12.24 3.87
CA SER A 217 6.68 -12.07 2.57
C SER A 217 5.45 -11.19 2.71
N ALA A 218 4.66 -11.37 3.77
CA ALA A 218 3.50 -10.54 4.07
C ALA A 218 3.91 -9.07 4.31
N LEU A 219 4.97 -8.86 5.11
CA LEU A 219 5.50 -7.52 5.34
C LEU A 219 6.03 -6.90 4.04
N ALA A 220 6.81 -7.63 3.24
CA ALA A 220 7.33 -7.15 1.96
C ALA A 220 6.22 -6.73 1.00
N GLN A 221 5.11 -7.47 0.95
CA GLN A 221 3.95 -7.12 0.14
C GLN A 221 3.33 -5.79 0.57
N LEU A 222 3.16 -5.56 1.88
CA LEU A 222 2.66 -4.28 2.42
C LEU A 222 3.62 -3.12 2.13
N LEU A 223 4.93 -3.37 2.14
CA LEU A 223 5.94 -2.39 1.78
C LEU A 223 6.05 -2.15 0.25
N GLY A 224 5.29 -2.87 -0.56
CA GLY A 224 5.36 -2.79 -2.03
C GLY A 224 6.65 -3.34 -2.62
N LEU A 225 7.31 -4.29 -1.93
CA LEU A 225 8.55 -4.92 -2.38
C LEU A 225 8.26 -6.23 -3.11
N SER A 226 9.02 -6.48 -4.17
CA SER A 226 8.95 -7.75 -4.92
C SER A 226 9.78 -8.87 -4.31
N SER A 227 10.64 -8.59 -3.32
CA SER A 227 11.56 -9.55 -2.73
C SER A 227 11.78 -9.30 -1.24
N ILE A 228 11.80 -10.38 -0.45
CA ILE A 228 12.08 -10.37 0.99
C ILE A 228 13.57 -10.18 1.32
N HIS A 229 14.46 -10.41 0.37
CA HIS A 229 15.93 -10.36 0.59
C HIS A 229 16.46 -8.95 0.89
N ARG A 230 15.63 -7.94 0.74
CA ARG A 230 15.97 -6.54 1.01
C ARG A 230 15.63 -6.10 2.43
N LEU A 231 14.96 -6.94 3.22
CA LEU A 231 14.50 -6.56 4.55
C LEU A 231 15.54 -6.94 5.62
N VAL A 232 16.10 -5.93 6.27
CA VAL A 232 16.99 -6.10 7.42
C VAL A 232 16.23 -5.70 8.68
N LEU A 233 15.71 -6.69 9.42
CA LEU A 233 15.05 -6.47 10.70
C LEU A 233 16.07 -6.28 11.83
N PRO A 234 15.78 -5.42 12.83
CA PRO A 234 16.61 -5.28 14.02
C PRO A 234 16.71 -6.60 14.81
N ASP A 235 17.72 -6.71 15.66
CA ASP A 235 17.91 -7.93 16.46
C ASP A 235 16.97 -8.00 17.67
N HIS A 236 16.48 -6.85 18.14
CA HIS A 236 15.54 -6.74 19.25
C HIS A 236 14.49 -5.70 18.95
N LEU A 237 13.29 -5.89 19.50
CA LEU A 237 12.27 -4.85 19.58
C LEU A 237 12.83 -3.69 20.43
N ALA A 238 12.85 -2.49 19.84
CA ALA A 238 13.24 -1.26 20.52
C ALA A 238 12.07 -0.67 21.32
#